data_f0de08939b27797923f76bf3aeeb10e0
#
_entry.id   f0de08939b27797923f76bf3aeeb10e0
#
_cell.length_a   1.000
_cell.length_b   1.000
_cell.length_c   1.000
_cell.angle_alpha   90.00
_cell.angle_beta   90.00
_cell.angle_gamma   90.00
#
_symmetry.space_group_name_H-M   'P 1'
#
loop_
_entity.id
_entity.type
_entity.pdbx_description
1 polymer ?
#
loop_
_entity_poly.entity_id
_entity_poly.type
_entity_poly.pdbx_seq_one_letter_code
_entity_poly.pdbx_strand_id
1 'polypeptide(L)'
;EIVAYHTAVQSIIDVTKHPISITPLCLDHLEGVYEKERDFRQSTEFSMTRFLVPYLSEYKGFSLFMDCDVLVKADPHFMLLNEFSTPGKAVYVAKHDYTPTSERKFLDQIQTKYEKKNWSSVMYFDNEKCKKLTPEYVNNATGLELHQFKWLDDEKLIGDLPLEWNHLVGEYSPNLDAKIAHFTKGTPCFNGYEVQEHSDSWHETMEKAMSAKQVLSATIRREIMNDPALSGGDL
;
A
#
# COMPACT_ATOMS: atom_id res chain seq x y z
N GLU A 1 -9.80 -6.76 -4.06
CA GLU A 1 -8.49 -6.41 -3.45
C GLU A 1 -7.36 -7.36 -3.90
N ILE A 2 -7.61 -8.69 -4.00
CA ILE A 2 -6.57 -9.66 -4.39
C ILE A 2 -5.94 -9.32 -5.75
N VAL A 3 -6.73 -8.96 -6.75
CA VAL A 3 -6.23 -8.58 -8.08
C VAL A 3 -5.36 -7.33 -7.99
N ALA A 4 -5.84 -6.29 -7.28
CA ALA A 4 -5.09 -5.06 -7.07
C ALA A 4 -3.75 -5.32 -6.38
N TYR A 5 -3.75 -6.12 -5.30
CA TYR A 5 -2.53 -6.51 -4.60
C TYR A 5 -1.51 -7.21 -5.51
N HIS A 6 -1.95 -8.22 -6.29
CA HIS A 6 -1.04 -8.93 -7.20
C HIS A 6 -0.50 -8.02 -8.30
N THR A 7 -1.32 -7.09 -8.80
CA THR A 7 -0.89 -6.10 -9.79
C THR A 7 0.14 -5.13 -9.19
N ALA A 8 -0.11 -4.63 -7.97
CA ALA A 8 0.84 -3.79 -7.26
C ALA A 8 2.18 -4.49 -7.03
N VAL A 9 2.16 -5.74 -6.53
CA VAL A 9 3.37 -6.55 -6.34
C VAL A 9 4.12 -6.76 -7.66
N GLN A 10 3.41 -7.11 -8.75
CA GLN A 10 4.04 -7.28 -10.06
C GLN A 10 4.67 -5.98 -10.54
N SER A 11 4.00 -4.83 -10.37
CA SER A 11 4.54 -3.54 -10.77
C SER A 11 5.83 -3.19 -10.03
N ILE A 12 5.93 -3.53 -8.74
CA ILE A 12 7.16 -3.35 -7.95
C ILE A 12 8.28 -4.26 -8.50
N ILE A 13 7.98 -5.53 -8.77
CA ILE A 13 8.95 -6.50 -9.29
C ILE A 13 9.47 -6.05 -10.66
N ASP A 14 8.60 -5.54 -11.53
CA ASP A 14 8.96 -5.11 -12.89
C ASP A 14 9.97 -3.94 -12.90
N VAL A 15 9.93 -3.06 -11.89
CA VAL A 15 10.78 -1.85 -11.85
C VAL A 15 11.96 -1.94 -10.89
N THR A 16 11.90 -2.81 -9.89
CA THR A 16 12.95 -2.92 -8.87
C THR A 16 14.19 -3.64 -9.43
N LYS A 17 15.35 -3.03 -9.14
CA LYS A 17 16.68 -3.58 -9.51
C LYS A 17 17.46 -4.09 -8.30
N HIS A 18 16.92 -3.97 -7.11
CA HIS A 18 17.55 -4.31 -5.84
C HIS A 18 16.74 -5.39 -5.11
N PRO A 19 17.38 -6.23 -4.30
CA PRO A 19 16.65 -7.18 -3.46
C PRO A 19 15.67 -6.45 -2.53
N ILE A 20 14.42 -6.88 -2.55
CA ILE A 20 13.36 -6.36 -1.68
C ILE A 20 12.61 -7.52 -1.03
N SER A 21 12.00 -7.24 0.10
CA SER A 21 11.03 -8.13 0.75
C SER A 21 9.67 -7.46 0.71
N ILE A 22 8.65 -8.16 0.24
CA ILE A 22 7.27 -7.67 0.18
C ILE A 22 6.43 -8.53 1.12
N THR A 23 5.82 -7.88 2.11
CA THR A 23 5.00 -8.53 3.12
C THR A 23 3.57 -8.02 3.03
N PRO A 24 2.57 -8.87 2.71
CA PRO A 24 1.19 -8.47 2.75
C PRO A 24 0.73 -8.27 4.19
N LEU A 25 0.07 -7.14 4.47
CA LEU A 25 -0.63 -6.92 5.74
C LEU A 25 -2.07 -7.43 5.60
N CYS A 26 -2.28 -8.67 5.98
CA CYS A 26 -3.59 -9.30 6.01
C CYS A 26 -4.14 -9.27 7.45
N LEU A 27 -5.39 -8.87 7.62
CA LEU A 27 -6.01 -8.74 8.94
C LEU A 27 -5.97 -10.06 9.73
N ASP A 28 -6.29 -11.16 9.04
CA ASP A 28 -6.30 -12.51 9.59
C ASP A 28 -4.92 -12.98 10.12
N HIS A 29 -3.83 -12.34 9.67
CA HIS A 29 -2.47 -12.65 10.11
C HIS A 29 -2.00 -11.77 11.27
N LEU A 30 -2.85 -10.87 11.76
CA LEU A 30 -2.54 -9.92 12.83
C LEU A 30 -3.29 -10.23 14.13
N GLU A 31 -3.83 -11.45 14.28
CA GLU A 31 -4.46 -11.93 15.51
C GLU A 31 -3.49 -11.78 16.69
N GLY A 32 -3.98 -11.24 17.81
CA GLY A 32 -3.17 -10.95 19.00
C GLY A 32 -2.28 -9.69 18.89
N VAL A 33 -2.19 -9.06 17.69
CA VAL A 33 -1.45 -7.82 17.45
C VAL A 33 -2.39 -6.66 17.16
N TYR A 34 -3.38 -6.89 16.30
CA TYR A 34 -4.40 -5.91 15.94
C TYR A 34 -5.77 -6.41 16.36
N GLU A 35 -6.35 -5.76 17.38
CA GLU A 35 -7.62 -6.14 18.01
C GLU A 35 -8.65 -5.00 17.96
N LYS A 36 -8.37 -3.96 17.18
CA LYS A 36 -9.24 -2.79 17.10
C LYS A 36 -10.55 -3.14 16.41
N GLU A 37 -11.66 -2.89 17.12
CA GLU A 37 -12.99 -3.01 16.53
C GLU A 37 -13.18 -2.01 15.38
N ARG A 38 -13.88 -2.45 14.33
CA ARG A 38 -14.19 -1.60 13.18
C ARG A 38 -15.08 -0.42 13.58
N ASP A 39 -14.61 0.80 13.37
CA ASP A 39 -15.46 1.99 13.39
C ASP A 39 -16.17 2.12 12.03
N PHE A 40 -17.48 2.30 12.00
CA PHE A 40 -18.28 2.46 10.78
C PHE A 40 -17.83 3.65 9.90
N ARG A 41 -17.07 4.57 10.46
CA ARG A 41 -16.46 5.71 9.74
C ARG A 41 -15.16 5.35 9.03
N GLN A 42 -14.62 4.17 9.25
CA GLN A 42 -13.42 3.71 8.56
C GLN A 42 -13.79 3.21 7.16
N SER A 43 -13.01 3.61 6.16
CA SER A 43 -13.20 3.18 4.77
C SER A 43 -13.01 1.66 4.61
N THR A 44 -12.08 1.07 5.38
CA THR A 44 -11.79 -0.37 5.38
C THR A 44 -11.43 -0.85 6.78
N GLU A 45 -11.62 -2.14 7.05
CA GLU A 45 -11.31 -2.76 8.35
C GLU A 45 -9.82 -2.71 8.68
N PHE A 46 -8.96 -2.75 7.67
CA PHE A 46 -7.51 -2.80 7.79
C PHE A 46 -6.83 -1.41 7.71
N SER A 47 -7.59 -0.31 7.61
CA SER A 47 -6.99 1.02 7.36
C SER A 47 -5.99 1.46 8.42
N MET A 48 -6.07 0.95 9.65
CA MET A 48 -5.16 1.31 10.74
C MET A 48 -3.95 0.37 10.86
N THR A 49 -3.97 -0.81 10.22
CA THR A 49 -2.87 -1.80 10.33
C THR A 49 -1.56 -1.28 9.75
N ARG A 50 -1.63 -0.32 8.82
CA ARG A 50 -0.47 0.35 8.22
C ARG A 50 0.46 0.99 9.25
N PHE A 51 -0.07 1.40 10.39
CA PHE A 51 0.71 1.99 11.48
C PHE A 51 1.43 0.95 12.34
N LEU A 52 1.20 -0.34 12.12
CA LEU A 52 1.97 -1.43 12.74
C LEU A 52 3.27 -1.77 12.00
N VAL A 53 3.50 -1.21 10.81
CA VAL A 53 4.70 -1.51 10.01
C VAL A 53 6.00 -1.35 10.79
N PRO A 54 6.23 -0.26 11.56
CA PRO A 54 7.45 -0.14 12.37
C PRO A 54 7.58 -1.23 13.44
N TYR A 55 6.48 -1.61 14.09
CA TYR A 55 6.48 -2.70 15.09
C TYR A 55 6.80 -4.04 14.43
N LEU A 56 6.15 -4.36 13.32
CA LEU A 56 6.38 -5.61 12.58
C LEU A 56 7.81 -5.70 12.00
N SER A 57 8.47 -4.57 11.83
CA SER A 57 9.90 -4.47 11.46
C SER A 57 10.83 -4.44 12.68
N GLU A 58 10.32 -4.78 13.89
CA GLU A 58 11.06 -4.72 15.16
C GLU A 58 11.71 -3.34 15.42
N TYR A 59 11.14 -2.28 14.85
CA TYR A 59 11.67 -0.92 14.89
C TYR A 59 13.10 -0.81 14.35
N LYS A 60 13.49 -1.64 13.37
CA LYS A 60 14.82 -1.64 12.76
C LYS A 60 14.76 -1.20 11.30
N GLY A 61 15.77 -0.41 10.91
CA GLY A 61 15.97 0.02 9.54
C GLY A 61 14.80 0.83 8.98
N PHE A 62 14.50 0.62 7.71
CA PHE A 62 13.49 1.38 6.99
C PHE A 62 12.43 0.47 6.38
N SER A 63 11.21 0.95 6.31
CA SER A 63 10.09 0.24 5.68
C SER A 63 9.27 1.19 4.82
N LEU A 64 8.78 0.68 3.68
CA LEU A 64 7.83 1.37 2.83
C LEU A 64 6.48 0.68 2.95
N PHE A 65 5.47 1.42 3.40
CA PHE A 65 4.07 1.02 3.30
C PHE A 65 3.43 1.68 2.08
N MET A 66 2.60 0.96 1.36
CA MET A 66 1.69 1.51 0.36
C MET A 66 0.38 0.73 0.34
N ASP A 67 -0.72 1.42 0.01
CA ASP A 67 -1.99 0.77 -0.29
C ASP A 67 -1.85 -0.13 -1.52
N CYS A 68 -2.70 -1.13 -1.69
CA CYS A 68 -2.59 -2.08 -2.81
C CYS A 68 -3.28 -1.60 -4.09
N ASP A 69 -4.00 -0.50 -4.05
CA ASP A 69 -4.64 0.15 -5.21
C ASP A 69 -3.67 1.09 -5.96
N VAL A 70 -2.43 0.66 -6.11
CA VAL A 70 -1.35 1.42 -6.75
C VAL A 70 -0.76 0.68 -7.95
N LEU A 71 -0.16 1.45 -8.86
CA LEU A 71 0.74 0.97 -9.90
C LEU A 71 2.09 1.66 -9.71
N VAL A 72 3.13 0.88 -9.39
CA VAL A 72 4.50 1.39 -9.20
C VAL A 72 5.21 1.40 -10.54
N LYS A 73 5.72 2.57 -10.95
CA LYS A 73 6.33 2.83 -12.27
C LYS A 73 7.82 3.18 -12.19
N ALA A 74 8.34 3.38 -10.98
CA ALA A 74 9.76 3.63 -10.75
C ALA A 74 10.24 2.80 -9.55
N ASP A 75 11.52 2.43 -9.54
CA ASP A 75 12.10 1.64 -8.46
C ASP A 75 11.94 2.37 -7.12
N PRO A 76 11.18 1.80 -6.16
CA PRO A 76 10.94 2.42 -4.85
C PRO A 76 12.24 2.65 -4.06
N HIS A 77 13.32 1.95 -4.40
CA HIS A 77 14.62 2.16 -3.79
C HIS A 77 15.13 3.60 -3.92
N PHE A 78 14.73 4.31 -4.98
CA PHE A 78 15.06 5.73 -5.13
C PHE A 78 14.44 6.64 -4.07
N MET A 79 13.34 6.23 -3.42
CA MET A 79 12.85 6.96 -2.24
C MET A 79 13.86 6.93 -1.09
N LEU A 80 14.73 5.90 -1.04
CA LEU A 80 15.76 5.70 -0.04
C LEU A 80 17.03 6.49 -0.33
N LEU A 81 17.29 6.80 -1.59
CA LEU A 81 18.56 7.29 -2.09
C LEU A 81 18.64 8.82 -2.15
N ASN A 82 18.26 9.53 -1.11
CA ASN A 82 18.97 10.78 -0.84
C ASN A 82 18.47 12.13 -1.28
N GLU A 83 17.70 12.31 -2.33
CA GLU A 83 17.36 13.69 -2.70
C GLU A 83 16.19 14.23 -1.87
N PHE A 84 15.38 13.31 -1.33
CA PHE A 84 14.16 13.66 -0.57
C PHE A 84 14.31 13.47 0.94
N SER A 85 15.28 12.67 1.37
CA SER A 85 15.45 12.36 2.78
C SER A 85 16.24 13.45 3.50
N THR A 86 15.58 14.51 3.90
CA THR A 86 16.14 15.39 4.94
C THR A 86 16.42 14.53 6.18
N PRO A 87 17.67 14.37 6.61
CA PRO A 87 17.98 13.51 7.75
C PRO A 87 17.19 13.88 8.99
N GLY A 88 16.80 12.87 9.76
CA GLY A 88 16.16 13.12 11.07
C GLY A 88 14.64 12.99 11.10
N LYS A 89 13.97 12.76 9.96
CA LYS A 89 12.53 12.51 9.93
C LYS A 89 12.19 11.12 10.41
N ALA A 90 10.98 10.94 10.93
CA ALA A 90 10.46 9.64 11.35
C ALA A 90 9.65 8.95 10.24
N VAL A 91 8.97 9.73 9.43
CA VAL A 91 8.17 9.24 8.30
C VAL A 91 8.21 10.25 7.16
N TYR A 92 8.25 9.76 5.93
CA TYR A 92 8.16 10.58 4.73
C TYR A 92 6.88 10.23 3.98
N VAL A 93 6.18 11.26 3.51
CA VAL A 93 4.89 11.14 2.84
C VAL A 93 4.73 12.18 1.74
N ALA A 94 3.94 11.88 0.72
CA ALA A 94 3.48 12.88 -0.22
C ALA A 94 2.42 13.75 0.48
N LYS A 95 2.72 15.03 0.69
CA LYS A 95 1.86 15.96 1.42
C LYS A 95 0.80 16.53 0.48
N HIS A 96 -0.31 15.82 0.38
CA HIS A 96 -1.45 16.26 -0.42
C HIS A 96 -2.15 17.45 0.24
N ASP A 97 -2.30 18.52 -0.53
CA ASP A 97 -3.12 19.68 -0.19
C ASP A 97 -4.21 19.85 -1.26
N TYR A 98 -5.30 19.12 -1.10
CA TYR A 98 -6.40 19.17 -2.03
C TYR A 98 -7.76 19.01 -1.32
N THR A 99 -8.80 19.53 -1.97
CA THR A 99 -10.17 19.24 -1.56
C THR A 99 -10.71 18.16 -2.49
N PRO A 100 -11.22 17.03 -1.95
CA PRO A 100 -11.78 15.96 -2.76
C PRO A 100 -12.82 16.48 -3.76
N THR A 101 -12.72 16.03 -5.00
CA THR A 101 -13.64 16.42 -6.09
C THR A 101 -15.02 15.77 -5.98
N SER A 102 -15.16 14.74 -5.14
CA SER A 102 -16.40 13.99 -4.95
C SER A 102 -16.68 13.82 -3.45
N GLU A 103 -17.95 13.87 -3.06
CA GLU A 103 -18.39 13.56 -1.69
C GLU A 103 -18.45 12.05 -1.41
N ARG A 104 -18.32 11.22 -2.45
CA ARG A 104 -18.39 9.76 -2.37
C ARG A 104 -17.20 9.11 -3.05
N LYS A 105 -16.74 8.01 -2.47
CA LYS A 105 -15.69 7.12 -2.97
C LYS A 105 -16.29 5.82 -3.51
N PHE A 106 -15.40 4.91 -3.92
CA PHE A 106 -15.70 3.54 -4.30
C PHE A 106 -16.69 2.89 -3.32
N LEU A 107 -17.66 2.14 -3.83
CA LEU A 107 -18.79 1.54 -3.10
C LEU A 107 -19.66 2.54 -2.33
N ASP A 108 -19.82 3.75 -2.86
CA ASP A 108 -20.72 4.79 -2.33
C ASP A 108 -20.35 5.28 -0.90
N GLN A 109 -19.12 5.04 -0.47
CA GLN A 109 -18.65 5.46 0.86
C GLN A 109 -18.50 6.97 0.95
N ILE A 110 -18.95 7.54 2.08
CA ILE A 110 -18.83 8.98 2.34
C ILE A 110 -17.35 9.36 2.44
N GLN A 111 -16.96 10.34 1.64
CA GLN A 111 -15.61 10.88 1.66
C GLN A 111 -15.48 11.99 2.71
N THR A 112 -14.95 11.67 3.88
CA THR A 112 -14.72 12.65 4.94
C THR A 112 -13.52 13.54 4.60
N LYS A 113 -13.70 14.86 4.71
CA LYS A 113 -12.59 15.82 4.64
C LYS A 113 -11.93 15.90 6.01
N TYR A 114 -10.62 15.63 6.07
CA TYR A 114 -9.79 15.84 7.27
C TYR A 114 -8.38 16.25 6.84
N GLU A 115 -7.66 16.88 7.74
CA GLU A 115 -6.28 17.30 7.51
C GLU A 115 -5.37 16.08 7.22
N LYS A 116 -4.38 16.25 6.35
CA LYS A 116 -3.41 15.23 5.96
C LYS A 116 -4.05 13.99 5.30
N LYS A 117 -5.18 14.19 4.61
CA LYS A 117 -5.86 13.13 3.88
C LYS A 117 -4.95 12.53 2.80
N ASN A 118 -4.96 11.20 2.66
CA ASN A 118 -4.13 10.41 1.73
C ASN A 118 -2.61 10.49 1.97
N TRP A 119 -2.13 11.21 2.99
CA TRP A 119 -0.70 11.21 3.31
C TRP A 119 -0.22 9.82 3.75
N SER A 120 -1.05 9.06 4.44
CA SER A 120 -0.72 7.75 4.97
C SER A 120 -0.93 6.59 4.00
N SER A 121 -1.28 6.84 2.75
CA SER A 121 -1.44 5.80 1.73
C SER A 121 -0.12 5.31 1.13
N VAL A 122 0.93 6.15 1.18
CA VAL A 122 2.33 5.80 0.92
C VAL A 122 3.17 6.43 2.02
N MET A 123 3.82 5.60 2.82
CA MET A 123 4.63 6.03 3.96
C MET A 123 5.98 5.33 3.96
N TYR A 124 7.05 6.11 3.96
CA TYR A 124 8.39 5.62 4.16
C TYR A 124 8.83 5.91 5.60
N PHE A 125 9.02 4.87 6.39
CA PHE A 125 9.33 4.95 7.82
C PHE A 125 10.84 4.80 8.08
N ASP A 126 11.37 5.65 8.95
CA ASP A 126 12.55 5.34 9.77
C ASP A 126 12.02 4.63 11.02
N ASN A 127 12.05 3.29 10.99
CA ASN A 127 11.37 2.47 12.00
C ASN A 127 11.87 2.76 13.43
N GLU A 128 13.14 3.09 13.60
CA GLU A 128 13.73 3.36 14.92
C GLU A 128 13.12 4.61 15.59
N LYS A 129 12.62 5.54 14.80
CA LYS A 129 11.97 6.78 15.28
C LYS A 129 10.47 6.63 15.49
N CYS A 130 9.90 5.47 15.16
CA CYS A 130 8.47 5.22 15.22
C CYS A 130 8.05 4.34 16.42
N LYS A 131 8.84 4.27 17.48
CA LYS A 131 8.63 3.37 18.64
C LYS A 131 7.34 3.60 19.40
N LYS A 132 6.69 4.75 19.21
CA LYS A 132 5.36 5.04 19.79
C LYS A 132 4.24 4.24 19.12
N LEU A 133 4.46 3.76 17.89
CA LEU A 133 3.51 2.92 17.16
C LEU A 133 3.57 1.46 17.65
N THR A 134 3.26 1.24 18.93
CA THR A 134 3.09 -0.09 19.49
C THR A 134 1.71 -0.66 19.15
N PRO A 135 1.50 -1.99 19.19
CA PRO A 135 0.16 -2.57 19.06
C PRO A 135 -0.84 -1.95 20.02
N GLU A 136 -0.47 -1.74 21.29
CA GLU A 136 -1.32 -1.09 22.27
C GLU A 136 -1.73 0.32 21.83
N TYR A 137 -0.78 1.14 21.37
CA TYR A 137 -1.08 2.50 20.90
C TYR A 137 -2.01 2.47 19.67
N VAL A 138 -1.71 1.64 18.67
CA VAL A 138 -2.49 1.55 17.43
C VAL A 138 -3.91 1.06 17.69
N ASN A 139 -4.09 0.10 18.60
CA ASN A 139 -5.39 -0.43 18.97
C ASN A 139 -6.25 0.61 19.72
N ASN A 140 -5.65 1.50 20.50
CA ASN A 140 -6.38 2.49 21.33
C ASN A 140 -6.54 3.85 20.65
N ALA A 141 -5.60 4.28 19.80
CA ALA A 141 -5.65 5.58 19.12
C ALA A 141 -6.85 5.66 18.17
N THR A 142 -7.42 6.86 18.01
CA THR A 142 -8.45 7.11 17.00
C THR A 142 -7.86 7.09 15.58
N GLY A 143 -8.68 6.84 14.58
CA GLY A 143 -8.25 6.91 13.18
C GLY A 143 -7.68 8.28 12.81
N LEU A 144 -8.26 9.36 13.32
CA LEU A 144 -7.75 10.71 13.08
C LEU A 144 -6.39 10.94 13.75
N GLU A 145 -6.17 10.44 14.96
CA GLU A 145 -4.86 10.53 15.62
C GLU A 145 -3.77 9.83 14.81
N LEU A 146 -4.07 8.65 14.27
CA LEU A 146 -3.15 7.89 13.46
C LEU A 146 -2.89 8.59 12.11
N HIS A 147 -3.93 8.90 11.33
CA HIS A 147 -3.80 9.49 10.00
C HIS A 147 -3.31 10.94 9.99
N GLN A 148 -3.50 11.67 11.09
CA GLN A 148 -2.94 13.02 11.27
C GLN A 148 -1.53 13.01 11.88
N PHE A 149 -0.93 11.82 12.07
CA PHE A 149 0.43 11.65 12.61
C PHE A 149 0.61 12.23 14.03
N LYS A 150 -0.45 12.27 14.86
CA LYS A 150 -0.40 12.75 16.25
C LYS A 150 0.39 11.83 17.19
N TRP A 151 0.85 10.71 16.69
CA TRP A 151 1.80 9.84 17.34
C TRP A 151 3.24 10.37 17.31
N LEU A 152 3.52 11.38 16.51
CA LEU A 152 4.77 12.13 16.51
C LEU A 152 4.71 13.28 17.49
N ASP A 153 5.83 13.55 18.18
CA ASP A 153 5.93 14.63 19.14
C ASP A 153 6.07 16.02 18.48
N ASP A 154 6.56 16.06 17.24
CA ASP A 154 6.68 17.27 16.42
C ASP A 154 6.34 16.96 14.96
N GLU A 155 5.50 17.77 14.33
CA GLU A 155 5.18 17.66 12.90
C GLU A 155 6.41 17.82 11.98
N LYS A 156 7.46 18.46 12.45
CA LYS A 156 8.73 18.55 11.75
C LYS A 156 9.38 17.16 11.53
N LEU A 157 8.95 16.14 12.24
CA LEU A 157 9.38 14.76 12.01
C LEU A 157 8.74 14.12 10.79
N ILE A 158 7.75 14.77 10.16
CA ILE A 158 7.17 14.35 8.89
C ILE A 158 7.98 14.96 7.75
N GLY A 159 8.70 14.12 7.01
CA GLY A 159 9.42 14.49 5.80
C GLY A 159 8.52 14.52 4.57
N ASP A 160 9.05 15.07 3.49
CA ASP A 160 8.35 15.25 2.23
C ASP A 160 8.80 14.19 1.20
N LEU A 161 7.85 13.54 0.53
CA LEU A 161 8.04 12.86 -0.74
C LEU A 161 7.44 13.74 -1.84
N PRO A 162 8.04 13.84 -3.01
CA PRO A 162 7.40 14.45 -4.17
C PRO A 162 6.06 13.80 -4.48
N LEU A 163 5.08 14.60 -4.93
CA LEU A 163 3.71 14.12 -5.18
C LEU A 163 3.65 12.99 -6.23
N GLU A 164 4.62 12.91 -7.14
CA GLU A 164 4.73 11.82 -8.11
C GLU A 164 4.92 10.44 -7.48
N TRP A 165 5.38 10.37 -6.22
CA TRP A 165 5.48 9.11 -5.46
C TRP A 165 4.18 8.69 -4.77
N ASN A 166 3.11 9.43 -4.97
CA ASN A 166 1.75 9.08 -4.55
C ASN A 166 0.75 9.90 -5.37
N HIS A 167 0.82 9.82 -6.71
CA HIS A 167 -0.05 10.56 -7.59
C HIS A 167 -1.48 10.03 -7.53
N LEU A 168 -2.42 10.84 -7.04
CA LEU A 168 -3.81 10.45 -6.87
C LEU A 168 -4.55 10.56 -8.20
N VAL A 169 -4.76 9.43 -8.86
CA VAL A 169 -5.45 9.33 -10.15
C VAL A 169 -6.88 9.88 -10.04
N GLY A 170 -7.20 10.82 -10.94
CA GLY A 170 -8.51 11.46 -11.00
C GLY A 170 -8.79 12.51 -9.91
N GLU A 171 -7.86 12.77 -9.00
CA GLU A 171 -7.92 13.89 -8.05
C GLU A 171 -7.06 15.07 -8.50
N TYR A 172 -5.96 14.78 -9.19
CA TYR A 172 -5.07 15.77 -9.82
C TYR A 172 -5.19 15.77 -11.34
N SER A 173 -4.61 16.79 -11.97
CA SER A 173 -4.38 16.78 -13.41
C SER A 173 -3.52 15.56 -13.79
N PRO A 174 -3.75 14.94 -14.96
CA PRO A 174 -2.99 13.79 -15.39
C PRO A 174 -1.48 14.00 -15.35
N ASN A 175 -0.76 13.01 -14.83
CA ASN A 175 0.70 13.00 -14.75
C ASN A 175 1.27 11.64 -15.22
N LEU A 176 1.61 11.55 -16.48
CA LEU A 176 2.17 10.32 -17.06
C LEU A 176 3.56 9.95 -16.50
N ASP A 177 4.25 10.91 -15.87
CA ASP A 177 5.56 10.72 -15.22
C ASP A 177 5.44 10.32 -13.75
N ALA A 178 4.23 10.07 -13.24
CA ALA A 178 4.01 9.57 -11.89
C ALA A 178 4.90 8.35 -11.62
N LYS A 179 5.52 8.31 -10.45
CA LYS A 179 6.34 7.18 -9.97
C LYS A 179 5.49 6.10 -9.33
N ILE A 180 4.42 6.52 -8.65
CA ILE A 180 3.34 5.66 -8.16
C ILE A 180 2.02 6.31 -8.56
N ALA A 181 1.24 5.64 -9.40
CA ALA A 181 -0.14 6.00 -9.70
C ALA A 181 -1.06 5.31 -8.69
N HIS A 182 -1.85 6.10 -7.98
CA HIS A 182 -2.70 5.63 -6.89
C HIS A 182 -4.18 5.83 -7.25
N PHE A 183 -4.90 4.73 -7.41
CA PHE A 183 -6.29 4.67 -7.86
C PHE A 183 -7.29 4.80 -6.71
N THR A 184 -7.22 5.90 -5.97
CA THR A 184 -8.01 6.12 -4.74
C THR A 184 -9.52 6.04 -4.91
N LYS A 185 -10.02 6.19 -6.14
CA LYS A 185 -11.45 6.09 -6.48
C LYS A 185 -11.88 4.69 -6.85
N GLY A 186 -10.95 3.84 -7.24
CA GLY A 186 -11.15 2.47 -7.68
C GLY A 186 -10.15 2.08 -8.76
N THR A 187 -9.60 0.86 -8.65
CA THR A 187 -8.65 0.32 -9.63
C THR A 187 -9.35 -0.02 -10.95
N PRO A 188 -8.61 -0.09 -12.07
CA PRO A 188 -9.18 -0.37 -13.40
C PRO A 188 -9.91 -1.71 -13.54
N CYS A 189 -9.80 -2.63 -12.59
CA CYS A 189 -10.56 -3.88 -12.61
C CYS A 189 -12.03 -3.75 -12.18
N PHE A 190 -12.46 -2.59 -11.72
CA PHE A 190 -13.83 -2.37 -11.29
C PHE A 190 -14.68 -1.69 -12.35
N ASN A 191 -15.95 -2.08 -12.44
CA ASN A 191 -16.90 -1.48 -13.36
C ASN A 191 -17.02 0.04 -13.15
N GLY A 192 -16.86 0.79 -14.24
CA GLY A 192 -16.87 2.26 -14.23
C GLY A 192 -15.52 2.92 -13.96
N TYR A 193 -14.46 2.12 -13.76
CA TYR A 193 -13.10 2.60 -13.56
C TYR A 193 -12.11 2.05 -14.59
N GLU A 194 -12.58 1.34 -15.61
CA GLU A 194 -11.76 0.63 -16.59
C GLU A 194 -10.90 1.57 -17.43
N VAL A 195 -11.40 2.79 -17.66
CA VAL A 195 -10.71 3.80 -18.48
C VAL A 195 -10.41 5.03 -17.64
N GLN A 196 -9.19 5.13 -17.22
CA GLN A 196 -8.65 6.28 -16.49
C GLN A 196 -7.14 6.41 -16.76
N GLU A 197 -6.52 7.42 -16.22
CA GLU A 197 -5.07 7.60 -16.33
C GLU A 197 -4.33 6.34 -15.84
N HIS A 198 -3.31 5.91 -16.57
CA HIS A 198 -2.51 4.70 -16.31
C HIS A 198 -3.25 3.36 -16.41
N SER A 199 -4.52 3.30 -16.82
CA SER A 199 -5.27 2.04 -16.86
C SER A 199 -4.67 1.01 -17.82
N ASP A 200 -4.15 1.44 -18.98
CA ASP A 200 -3.51 0.51 -19.93
C ASP A 200 -2.30 -0.18 -19.30
N SER A 201 -1.41 0.58 -18.68
CA SER A 201 -0.23 0.02 -17.96
C SER A 201 -0.65 -0.85 -16.78
N TRP A 202 -1.75 -0.49 -16.10
CA TRP A 202 -2.29 -1.30 -15.01
C TRP A 202 -2.80 -2.65 -15.53
N HIS A 203 -3.57 -2.67 -16.64
CA HIS A 203 -4.06 -3.92 -17.25
C HIS A 203 -2.92 -4.80 -17.75
N GLU A 204 -1.93 -4.23 -18.43
CA GLU A 204 -0.74 -4.98 -18.86
C GLU A 204 -0.01 -5.65 -17.67
N THR A 205 0.14 -4.92 -16.56
CA THR A 205 0.77 -5.45 -15.35
C THR A 205 -0.07 -6.53 -14.69
N MET A 206 -1.39 -6.32 -14.63
CA MET A 206 -2.34 -7.32 -14.13
C MET A 206 -2.27 -8.61 -14.94
N GLU A 207 -2.25 -8.53 -16.26
CA GLU A 207 -2.13 -9.71 -17.15
C GLU A 207 -0.84 -10.49 -16.88
N LYS A 208 0.29 -9.81 -16.71
CA LYS A 208 1.56 -10.44 -16.31
C LYS A 208 1.42 -11.17 -14.97
N ALA A 209 0.88 -10.51 -13.94
CA ALA A 209 0.68 -11.08 -12.60
C ALA A 209 -0.19 -12.36 -12.65
N MET A 210 -1.27 -12.32 -13.43
CA MET A 210 -2.19 -13.45 -13.57
C MET A 210 -1.58 -14.59 -14.38
N SER A 211 -0.84 -14.29 -15.45
CA SER A 211 -0.15 -15.30 -16.29
C SER A 211 0.92 -16.04 -15.49
N ALA A 212 1.71 -15.37 -14.70
CA ALA A 212 2.71 -15.98 -13.82
C ALA A 212 2.06 -16.96 -12.83
N LYS A 213 0.93 -16.60 -12.25
CA LYS A 213 0.16 -17.47 -11.35
C LYS A 213 -0.38 -18.71 -12.05
N GLN A 214 -0.84 -18.59 -13.29
CA GLN A 214 -1.33 -19.72 -14.09
C GLN A 214 -0.20 -20.69 -14.43
N VAL A 215 0.96 -20.18 -14.84
CA VAL A 215 2.15 -21.01 -15.16
C VAL A 215 2.62 -21.75 -13.91
N LEU A 216 2.73 -21.08 -12.77
CA LEU A 216 3.14 -21.69 -11.50
C LEU A 216 2.15 -22.80 -11.09
N SER A 217 0.85 -22.54 -11.17
CA SER A 217 -0.18 -23.52 -10.82
C SER A 217 -0.16 -24.73 -11.76
N ALA A 218 0.09 -24.54 -13.05
CA ALA A 218 0.22 -25.61 -14.02
C ALA A 218 1.49 -26.45 -13.80
N THR A 219 2.61 -25.80 -13.44
CA THR A 219 3.87 -26.46 -13.10
C THR A 219 3.72 -27.32 -11.85
N ILE A 220 3.15 -26.76 -10.77
CA ILE A 220 2.90 -27.48 -9.52
C ILE A 220 1.97 -28.70 -9.77
N ARG A 221 0.88 -28.52 -10.53
CA ARG A 221 -0.02 -29.63 -10.89
C ARG A 221 0.73 -30.73 -11.67
N ARG A 222 1.61 -30.34 -12.58
CA ARG A 222 2.40 -31.28 -13.38
C ARG A 222 3.40 -32.07 -12.53
N GLU A 223 4.04 -31.41 -11.56
CA GLU A 223 4.95 -32.03 -10.61
C GLU A 223 4.21 -33.02 -9.69
N ILE A 224 3.06 -32.62 -9.13
CA ILE A 224 2.21 -33.49 -8.30
C ILE A 224 1.72 -34.70 -9.09
N MET A 225 1.28 -34.54 -10.34
CA MET A 225 0.79 -35.63 -11.17
C MET A 225 1.91 -36.57 -11.62
N ASN A 226 3.16 -36.12 -11.67
CA ASN A 226 4.33 -36.91 -12.06
C ASN A 226 5.11 -37.50 -10.88
N ASP A 227 4.73 -37.17 -9.64
CA ASP A 227 5.37 -37.72 -8.43
C ASP A 227 4.76 -39.09 -8.09
N PRO A 228 5.54 -40.20 -8.23
CA PRO A 228 5.04 -41.54 -7.92
C PRO A 228 4.59 -41.73 -6.48
N ALA A 229 5.10 -40.89 -5.55
CA ALA A 229 4.73 -40.95 -4.14
C ALA A 229 3.36 -40.31 -3.85
N LEU A 230 2.86 -39.45 -4.74
CA LEU A 230 1.60 -38.74 -4.61
C LEU A 230 0.49 -39.28 -5.53
N SER A 231 0.84 -40.11 -6.50
CA SER A 231 -0.11 -40.72 -7.46
C SER A 231 -0.72 -42.04 -7.00
N GLY A 232 -0.36 -42.58 -5.84
CA GLY A 232 -0.72 -43.91 -5.36
C GLY A 232 -1.74 -43.93 -4.19
N GLY A 233 -2.48 -42.88 -3.95
CA GLY A 233 -3.56 -42.86 -2.96
C GLY A 233 -4.92 -43.09 -3.63
N ASP A 234 -5.43 -44.34 -3.59
CA ASP A 234 -6.85 -44.60 -3.83
C ASP A 234 -7.71 -43.71 -2.90
N LEU A 235 -8.53 -42.86 -3.51
CA LEU A 235 -9.63 -42.17 -2.87
C LEU A 235 -10.93 -42.94 -3.09
#